data_905c0282b54b016a11756c91c9e03a7b
#
_entry.id   905c0282b54b016a11756c91c9e03a7b
#
_cell.length_a   1.000
_cell.length_b   1.000
_cell.length_c   1.000
_cell.angle_alpha   90.00
_cell.angle_beta   90.00
_cell.angle_gamma   90.00
#
_symmetry.space_group_name_H-M   'P 1'
#
loop_
_entity.id
_entity.type
_entity.pdbx_description
1 polymer ?
#
loop_
_entity_poly.entity_id
_entity_poly.type
_entity_poly.pdbx_seq_one_letter_code
_entity_poly.pdbx_strand_id
1 'polypeptide(L)'
;MFTPALTARAAALIARYASLGLKIATAESCTGGLVAGLLTEIAGSSAVLERGFVTYSNEAKRELLGVPAGALETHGAVSEPTARAMARGALAHSRAQVAVSITGNAHDVTRLSLWQLSPISKDRLTT
;
A
#
# COMPACT_ATOMS: atom_id res chain seq x y z
N MET A 1 -14.03 -12.29 8.13
CA MET A 1 -12.58 -12.08 8.23
C MET A 1 -12.25 -10.70 8.81
N PHE A 2 -12.81 -9.63 8.28
CA PHE A 2 -12.57 -8.28 8.79
C PHE A 2 -13.62 -7.88 9.81
N THR A 3 -13.24 -7.08 10.82
CA THR A 3 -14.16 -6.59 11.83
C THR A 3 -15.15 -5.59 11.22
N PRO A 4 -16.37 -5.44 11.80
CA PRO A 4 -17.31 -4.41 11.34
C PRO A 4 -16.72 -2.99 11.38
N ALA A 5 -15.93 -2.68 12.39
CA ALA A 5 -15.27 -1.38 12.51
C ALA A 5 -14.29 -1.13 11.35
N LEU A 6 -13.50 -2.15 10.99
CA LEU A 6 -12.53 -2.04 9.89
C LEU A 6 -13.25 -1.94 8.54
N THR A 7 -14.31 -2.72 8.34
CA THR A 7 -15.13 -2.66 7.13
C THR A 7 -15.78 -1.28 6.98
N ALA A 8 -16.25 -0.69 8.07
CA ALA A 8 -16.84 0.65 8.06
C ALA A 8 -15.80 1.73 7.66
N ARG A 9 -14.58 1.60 8.15
CA ARG A 9 -13.47 2.50 7.76
C ARG A 9 -13.13 2.36 6.28
N ALA A 10 -13.06 1.14 5.79
CA ALA A 10 -12.83 0.89 4.37
C ALA A 10 -13.94 1.49 3.50
N ALA A 11 -15.22 1.33 3.93
CA ALA A 11 -16.35 1.91 3.22
C ALA A 11 -16.28 3.43 3.16
N ALA A 12 -15.89 4.09 4.25
CA ALA A 12 -15.72 5.55 4.29
C ALA A 12 -14.61 6.01 3.35
N LEU A 13 -13.50 5.28 3.32
CA LEU A 13 -12.39 5.58 2.41
C LEU A 13 -12.80 5.43 0.94
N ILE A 14 -13.46 4.34 0.60
CA ILE A 14 -13.93 4.10 -0.77
C ILE A 14 -14.89 5.20 -1.21
N ALA A 15 -15.87 5.56 -0.36
CA ALA A 15 -16.82 6.63 -0.66
C ALA A 15 -16.12 7.97 -0.89
N ARG A 16 -15.15 8.30 -0.04
CA ARG A 16 -14.38 9.55 -0.14
C ARG A 16 -13.59 9.61 -1.43
N TYR A 17 -12.86 8.56 -1.75
CA TYR A 17 -12.01 8.54 -2.95
C TYR A 17 -12.84 8.48 -4.23
N ALA A 18 -13.95 7.76 -4.22
CA ALA A 18 -14.88 7.77 -5.34
C ALA A 18 -15.41 9.17 -5.62
N SER A 19 -15.78 9.92 -4.57
CA SER A 19 -16.28 11.29 -4.72
C SER A 19 -15.23 12.25 -5.26
N LEU A 20 -13.95 11.98 -5.00
CA LEU A 20 -12.82 12.80 -5.48
C LEU A 20 -12.30 12.35 -6.85
N GLY A 21 -12.80 11.24 -7.39
CA GLY A 21 -12.29 10.66 -8.63
C GLY A 21 -10.88 10.11 -8.52
N LEU A 22 -10.44 9.73 -7.31
CA LEU A 22 -9.09 9.23 -7.07
C LEU A 22 -9.06 7.71 -7.03
N LYS A 23 -7.99 7.14 -7.55
CA LYS A 23 -7.72 5.70 -7.52
C LYS A 23 -6.53 5.38 -6.64
N ILE A 24 -6.60 4.21 -5.99
CA ILE A 24 -5.59 3.70 -5.06
C ILE A 24 -4.91 2.49 -5.67
N ALA A 25 -3.60 2.40 -5.49
CA ALA A 25 -2.83 1.17 -5.63
C ALA A 25 -2.28 0.76 -4.26
N THR A 26 -2.24 -0.53 -4.00
CA THR A 26 -1.63 -1.08 -2.79
C THR A 26 -0.32 -1.78 -3.11
N ALA A 27 0.64 -1.69 -2.19
CA ALA A 27 1.91 -2.38 -2.29
C ALA A 27 2.15 -3.09 -0.95
N GLU A 28 1.91 -4.38 -0.92
CA GLU A 28 1.89 -5.16 0.32
C GLU A 28 3.03 -6.16 0.39
N SER A 29 3.63 -6.28 1.56
CA SER A 29 4.57 -7.34 1.88
C SER A 29 3.98 -8.27 2.93
N CYS A 30 4.11 -7.96 4.21
CA CYS A 30 3.67 -8.84 5.29
C CYS A 30 2.16 -9.10 5.34
N THR A 31 1.35 -8.23 4.80
CA THR A 31 -0.11 -8.37 4.77
C THR A 31 -0.61 -9.26 3.62
N GLY A 32 0.26 -9.58 2.65
CA GLY A 32 0.00 -10.60 1.64
C GLY A 32 -1.22 -10.39 0.74
N GLY A 33 -1.73 -9.16 0.63
CA GLY A 33 -2.92 -8.83 -0.15
C GLY A 33 -4.16 -8.54 0.68
N LEU A 34 -4.08 -8.62 2.01
CA LEU A 34 -5.23 -8.39 2.90
C LEU A 34 -5.77 -6.97 2.82
N VAL A 35 -4.92 -5.96 2.59
CA VAL A 35 -5.38 -4.57 2.47
C VAL A 35 -6.19 -4.39 1.20
N ALA A 36 -5.71 -4.86 0.06
CA ALA A 36 -6.48 -4.88 -1.18
C ALA A 36 -7.77 -5.69 -1.02
N GLY A 37 -7.70 -6.84 -0.36
CA GLY A 37 -8.86 -7.69 -0.07
C GLY A 37 -9.91 -6.97 0.78
N LEU A 38 -9.48 -6.20 1.78
CA LEU A 38 -10.38 -5.38 2.58
C LEU A 38 -11.11 -4.34 1.71
N LEU A 39 -10.40 -3.66 0.84
CA LEU A 39 -11.00 -2.66 -0.04
C LEU A 39 -12.01 -3.29 -1.01
N THR A 40 -11.73 -4.49 -1.52
CA THR A 40 -12.63 -5.19 -2.45
C THR A 40 -13.91 -5.71 -1.79
N GLU A 41 -13.95 -5.82 -0.46
CA GLU A 41 -15.19 -6.15 0.29
C GLU A 41 -16.27 -5.08 0.12
N ILE A 42 -15.89 -3.85 -0.19
CA ILE A 42 -16.80 -2.71 -0.21
C ILE A 42 -17.45 -2.59 -1.59
N ALA A 43 -18.77 -2.47 -1.61
CA ALA A 43 -19.52 -2.20 -2.83
C ALA A 43 -19.03 -0.87 -3.45
N GLY A 44 -18.78 -0.87 -4.75
CA GLY A 44 -18.24 0.29 -5.46
C GLY A 44 -16.72 0.44 -5.43
N SER A 45 -16.01 -0.49 -4.81
CA SER A 45 -14.55 -0.44 -4.70
C SER A 45 -13.83 -0.46 -6.05
N SER A 46 -14.44 -1.00 -7.11
CA SER A 46 -13.87 -1.01 -8.44
C SER A 46 -13.63 0.39 -9.03
N ALA A 47 -14.34 1.40 -8.55
CA ALA A 47 -14.12 2.79 -8.94
C ALA A 47 -12.87 3.40 -8.27
N VAL A 48 -12.34 2.77 -7.22
CA VAL A 48 -11.27 3.32 -6.38
C VAL A 48 -10.03 2.44 -6.41
N LEU A 49 -10.14 1.13 -6.15
CA LEU A 49 -8.98 0.25 -6.19
C LEU A 49 -8.61 -0.05 -7.64
N GLU A 50 -7.44 0.44 -8.08
CA GLU A 50 -6.96 0.25 -9.45
C GLU A 50 -6.21 -1.07 -9.58
N ARG A 51 -5.22 -1.31 -8.70
CA ARG A 51 -4.45 -2.56 -8.62
C ARG A 51 -3.73 -2.69 -7.29
N GLY A 52 -3.33 -3.91 -6.98
CA GLY A 52 -2.51 -4.20 -5.82
C GLY A 52 -1.29 -5.03 -6.20
N PHE A 53 -0.18 -4.76 -5.55
CA PHE A 53 1.06 -5.51 -5.68
C PHE A 53 1.31 -6.27 -4.40
N VAL A 54 1.52 -7.58 -4.49
CA VAL A 54 1.97 -8.39 -3.37
C VAL A 54 3.44 -8.71 -3.61
N THR A 55 4.32 -8.06 -2.87
CA THR A 55 5.77 -8.18 -3.02
C THR A 55 6.38 -8.66 -1.72
N TYR A 56 6.21 -9.95 -1.45
CA TYR A 56 6.61 -10.54 -0.19
C TYR A 56 8.14 -10.65 -0.06
N SER A 57 8.80 -11.10 -1.11
CA SER A 57 10.27 -11.22 -1.16
C SER A 57 10.94 -9.88 -1.51
N ASN A 58 12.23 -9.79 -1.22
CA ASN A 58 13.04 -8.64 -1.66
C ASN A 58 13.16 -8.60 -3.19
N GLU A 59 13.28 -9.74 -3.83
CA GLU A 59 13.30 -9.85 -5.29
C GLU A 59 12.02 -9.30 -5.90
N ALA A 60 10.86 -9.65 -5.34
CA ALA A 60 9.57 -9.15 -5.81
C ALA A 60 9.47 -7.63 -5.64
N LYS A 61 9.98 -7.08 -4.53
CA LYS A 61 10.02 -5.62 -4.33
C LYS A 61 10.83 -4.93 -5.40
N ARG A 62 11.95 -5.51 -5.79
CA ARG A 62 12.80 -4.98 -6.85
C ARG A 62 12.16 -5.12 -8.23
N GLU A 63 11.66 -6.30 -8.55
CA GLU A 63 11.15 -6.63 -9.88
C GLU A 63 9.84 -5.91 -10.19
N LEU A 64 8.90 -5.90 -9.25
CA LEU A 64 7.55 -5.37 -9.47
C LEU A 64 7.42 -3.89 -9.13
N LEU A 65 8.15 -3.41 -8.14
CA LEU A 65 8.04 -2.04 -7.64
C LEU A 65 9.28 -1.18 -7.91
N GLY A 66 10.35 -1.77 -8.43
CA GLY A 66 11.58 -1.05 -8.68
C GLY A 66 12.29 -0.55 -7.41
N VAL A 67 12.07 -1.21 -6.28
CA VAL A 67 12.76 -0.85 -5.03
C VAL A 67 14.26 -1.04 -5.25
N PRO A 68 15.09 -0.01 -5.00
CA PRO A 68 16.53 -0.12 -5.21
C PRO A 68 17.15 -1.18 -4.30
N ALA A 69 18.04 -2.00 -4.85
CA ALA A 69 18.78 -3.00 -4.08
C ALA A 69 19.55 -2.37 -2.92
N GLY A 70 20.13 -1.19 -3.13
CA GLY A 70 20.83 -0.43 -2.09
C GLY A 70 19.95 -0.03 -0.92
N ALA A 71 18.69 0.28 -1.16
CA ALA A 71 17.74 0.59 -0.07
C ALA A 71 17.49 -0.65 0.80
N LEU A 72 17.31 -1.81 0.18
CA LEU A 72 17.12 -3.07 0.90
C LEU A 72 18.37 -3.49 1.68
N GLU A 73 19.54 -3.31 1.11
CA GLU A 73 20.83 -3.63 1.77
C GLU A 73 21.12 -2.69 2.93
N THR A 74 20.89 -1.39 2.76
CA THR A 74 21.23 -0.36 3.74
C THR A 74 20.21 -0.30 4.88
N HIS A 75 18.92 -0.39 4.55
CA HIS A 75 17.83 -0.13 5.52
C HIS A 75 17.00 -1.38 5.85
N GLY A 76 17.12 -2.44 5.05
CA GLY A 76 16.31 -3.65 5.21
C GLY A 76 14.90 -3.49 4.67
N ALA A 77 14.20 -4.63 4.60
CA ALA A 77 12.83 -4.68 4.07
C ALA A 77 11.81 -3.99 4.99
N VAL A 78 12.06 -4.02 6.31
CA VAL A 78 11.18 -3.41 7.32
C VAL A 78 11.76 -2.08 7.72
N SER A 79 11.49 -1.06 6.91
CA SER A 79 12.03 0.27 7.13
C SER A 79 11.18 1.32 6.41
N GLU A 80 11.26 2.54 6.89
CA GLU A 80 10.61 3.70 6.26
C GLU A 80 11.11 3.93 4.82
N PRO A 81 12.42 3.92 4.54
CA PRO A 81 12.90 4.09 3.15
C PRO A 81 12.37 3.03 2.20
N THR A 82 12.30 1.78 2.63
CA THR A 82 11.77 0.68 1.80
C THR A 82 10.27 0.84 1.58
N ALA A 83 9.49 1.17 2.61
CA ALA A 83 8.06 1.41 2.48
C ALA A 83 7.77 2.57 1.52
N ARG A 84 8.55 3.64 1.61
CA ARG A 84 8.45 4.79 0.72
C ARG A 84 8.78 4.41 -0.73
N ALA A 85 9.83 3.66 -0.95
CA ALA A 85 10.20 3.16 -2.27
C ALA A 85 9.13 2.25 -2.87
N MET A 86 8.52 1.39 -2.05
CA MET A 86 7.39 0.54 -2.47
C MET A 86 6.20 1.38 -2.94
N ALA A 87 5.81 2.40 -2.19
CA ALA A 87 4.70 3.27 -2.55
C ALA A 87 4.98 4.06 -3.84
N ARG A 88 6.20 4.58 -4.00
CA ARG A 88 6.63 5.24 -5.24
C ARG A 88 6.58 4.28 -6.43
N GLY A 89 7.04 3.06 -6.25
CA GLY A 89 6.98 2.03 -7.28
C GLY A 89 5.56 1.69 -7.67
N ALA A 90 4.65 1.58 -6.70
CA ALA A 90 3.24 1.33 -6.97
C ALA A 90 2.60 2.47 -7.79
N LEU A 91 2.92 3.72 -7.49
CA LEU A 91 2.47 4.86 -8.28
C LEU A 91 3.03 4.81 -9.70
N ALA A 92 4.32 4.52 -9.84
CA ALA A 92 5.00 4.48 -11.13
C ALA A 92 4.46 3.35 -12.04
N HIS A 93 4.03 2.24 -11.46
CA HIS A 93 3.59 1.05 -12.20
C HIS A 93 2.06 0.88 -12.21
N SER A 94 1.31 1.92 -11.91
CA SER A 94 -0.14 1.90 -11.88
C SER A 94 -0.73 3.17 -12.48
N ARG A 95 -2.04 3.18 -12.61
CA ARG A 95 -2.82 4.37 -13.00
C ARG A 95 -3.42 5.08 -11.79
N ALA A 96 -2.94 4.76 -10.60
CA ALA A 96 -3.44 5.32 -9.37
C ALA A 96 -2.82 6.69 -9.08
N GLN A 97 -3.56 7.53 -8.37
CA GLN A 97 -3.09 8.82 -7.87
C GLN A 97 -2.58 8.72 -6.44
N VAL A 98 -2.96 7.64 -5.74
CA VAL A 98 -2.55 7.40 -4.35
C VAL A 98 -2.04 5.97 -4.25
N ALA A 99 -0.95 5.78 -3.54
CA ALA A 99 -0.43 4.46 -3.22
C ALA A 99 -0.27 4.30 -1.72
N VAL A 100 -0.62 3.12 -1.23
CA VAL A 100 -0.42 2.72 0.17
C VAL A 100 0.49 1.52 0.18
N SER A 101 1.58 1.60 0.92
CA SER A 101 2.50 0.47 1.08
C SER A 101 2.52 -0.02 2.52
N ILE A 102 2.64 -1.33 2.69
CA ILE A 102 2.75 -1.97 4.00
C ILE A 102 3.93 -2.94 3.96
N THR A 103 4.91 -2.69 4.80
CA THR A 103 6.00 -3.63 5.05
C THR A 103 6.21 -3.76 6.56
N GLY A 104 6.56 -4.95 7.01
CA GLY A 104 6.71 -5.20 8.43
C GLY A 104 7.08 -6.64 8.70
N ASN A 105 7.22 -6.98 9.97
CA ASN A 105 7.36 -8.34 10.41
C ASN A 105 5.98 -8.84 10.85
N ALA A 106 5.49 -9.90 10.22
CA ALA A 106 4.18 -10.49 10.53
C ALA A 106 4.05 -10.95 12.00
N HIS A 107 5.19 -11.19 12.65
CA HIS A 107 5.25 -11.63 14.06
C HIS A 107 5.60 -10.49 15.03
N ASP A 108 5.81 -9.28 14.53
CA ASP A 108 6.17 -8.10 15.33
C ASP A 108 5.45 -6.87 14.81
N VAL A 109 4.26 -6.64 15.35
CA VAL A 109 3.40 -5.50 14.97
C VAL A 109 4.01 -4.15 15.28
N THR A 110 5.05 -4.08 16.12
CA THR A 110 5.73 -2.82 16.42
C THR A 110 6.62 -2.34 15.28
N ARG A 111 6.89 -3.20 14.31
CA ARG A 111 7.73 -2.92 13.14
C ARG A 111 6.96 -2.83 11.84
N LEU A 112 5.69 -2.48 11.90
CA LEU A 112 4.89 -2.25 10.71
C LEU A 112 5.14 -0.84 10.20
N SER A 113 5.53 -0.72 8.94
CA SER A 113 5.67 0.57 8.25
C SER A 113 4.58 0.71 7.21
N LEU A 114 3.78 1.75 7.35
CA LEU A 114 2.68 2.09 6.46
C LEU A 114 2.95 3.43 5.81
N TRP A 115 2.90 3.48 4.48
CA TRP A 115 3.17 4.69 3.71
C TRP A 115 2.09 4.97 2.70
N GLN A 116 1.72 6.23 2.61
CA GLN A 116 0.82 6.73 1.60
C GLN A 116 1.51 7.85 0.81
N LEU A 117 1.57 7.70 -0.50
CA LEU A 117 2.08 8.71 -1.41
C LEU A 117 1.00 9.13 -2.39
N SER A 118 1.02 10.43 -2.72
CA SER A 118 0.14 11.03 -3.72
C SER A 118 0.95 12.04 -4.54
N PRO A 119 0.70 12.14 -5.86
CA PRO A 119 1.31 13.18 -6.67
C PRO A 119 0.97 14.60 -6.19
N ILE A 120 -0.13 14.75 -5.46
CA ILE A 120 -0.67 16.04 -5.00
C ILE A 120 -0.08 16.44 -3.65
N SER A 121 0.30 15.48 -2.83
CA SER A 121 1.01 15.73 -1.57
C SER A 121 2.22 14.81 -1.51
N LYS A 122 3.38 15.40 -1.62
CA LYS A 122 4.61 14.66 -1.86
C LYS A 122 5.01 13.63 -0.81
N ASP A 123 4.50 13.69 0.41
CA ASP A 123 4.75 12.69 1.44
C ASP A 123 3.70 12.80 2.55
N ARG A 124 2.85 11.81 2.67
CA ARG A 124 2.06 11.63 3.89
C ARG A 124 2.44 10.33 4.55
N LEU A 125 2.94 10.49 5.75
CA LEU A 125 3.22 9.42 6.69
C LEU A 125 1.96 9.05 7.41
N THR A 126 1.63 7.75 7.40
CA THR A 126 0.82 7.15 8.45
C THR A 126 1.60 5.99 9.03
N THR A 127 2.06 6.15 10.21
CA THR A 127 2.65 5.07 11.00
C THR A 127 1.58 4.36 11.79
#